data_c60d59bbbf0280390de7e4cfb7c13f32
#
_entry.id   c60d59bbbf0280390de7e4cfb7c13f32
#
_cell.length_a   1.000
_cell.length_b   1.000
_cell.length_c   1.000
_cell.angle_alpha   90.00
_cell.angle_beta   90.00
_cell.angle_gamma   90.00
#
_symmetry.space_group_name_H-M   'P 1'
#
loop_
_entity.id
_entity.type
_entity.pdbx_description
1 polymer ?
#
loop_
_entity_poly.entity_id
_entity_poly.type
_entity_poly.pdbx_seq_one_letter_code
_entity_poly.pdbx_strand_id
1 'polypeptide(L)'
;MKSKISNKDIKKRGEDLKKNQILLKKNQKINFIKLALLASVGIKKIDIYSPLKVGVISTGDELIDYQKKKKDFQTFDSNKLQIINFLKKYPISIKDLGILKDTFKDVEKFYKTKKSQYDLIISSGGSSFSSGDHTSSYLTKNSKILFQYLRIQPGRPIIFAKHYGQYIFSLPGNPLAVMVNLKLI
;
A
#
# COMPACT_ATOMS: atom_id res chain seq x y z
N MET A 1 -23.79 7.17 58.72
CA MET A 1 -24.12 5.94 58.00
C MET A 1 -22.85 5.22 57.61
N LYS A 2 -22.51 4.06 58.21
CA LYS A 2 -21.38 3.23 57.75
C LYS A 2 -21.88 2.44 56.57
N SER A 3 -21.45 2.75 55.36
CA SER A 3 -21.71 1.93 54.17
C SER A 3 -21.05 0.55 54.39
N LYS A 4 -21.85 -0.52 54.41
CA LYS A 4 -21.31 -1.89 54.41
C LYS A 4 -20.63 -2.07 53.04
N ILE A 5 -19.28 -2.15 53.06
CA ILE A 5 -18.51 -2.56 51.88
C ILE A 5 -18.95 -3.97 51.54
N SER A 6 -19.58 -4.15 50.37
CA SER A 6 -19.94 -5.48 49.87
C SER A 6 -18.68 -6.18 49.40
N ASN A 7 -18.54 -7.49 49.65
CA ASN A 7 -17.46 -8.32 49.09
C ASN A 7 -17.43 -8.28 47.52
N LYS A 8 -18.48 -7.79 46.89
CA LYS A 8 -18.54 -7.57 45.45
C LYS A 8 -17.71 -6.39 44.98
N ASP A 9 -17.38 -5.44 45.90
CA ASP A 9 -16.60 -4.22 45.59
C ASP A 9 -15.10 -4.47 45.74
N ILE A 10 -14.70 -5.66 46.21
CA ILE A 10 -13.29 -6.03 46.41
C ILE A 10 -12.83 -6.96 45.30
N LYS A 11 -12.01 -6.44 44.42
CA LYS A 11 -11.44 -7.17 43.28
C LYS A 11 -10.45 -8.25 43.76
N LYS A 12 -10.66 -9.48 43.34
CA LYS A 12 -9.80 -10.62 43.74
C LYS A 12 -8.58 -10.70 42.80
N ARG A 13 -7.46 -11.20 43.37
CA ARG A 13 -6.24 -11.44 42.57
C ARG A 13 -6.53 -12.41 41.41
N GLY A 14 -6.18 -12.02 40.17
CA GLY A 14 -6.37 -12.83 38.96
C GLY A 14 -7.80 -12.79 38.40
N GLU A 15 -8.65 -11.84 38.86
CA GLU A 15 -10.00 -11.66 38.36
C GLU A 15 -9.99 -11.11 36.93
N ASP A 16 -9.17 -10.07 36.66
CA ASP A 16 -9.05 -9.51 35.31
C ASP A 16 -8.09 -10.31 34.43
N LEU A 17 -6.93 -10.66 34.98
CA LEU A 17 -5.85 -11.33 34.27
C LEU A 17 -5.16 -12.36 35.13
N LYS A 18 -4.98 -13.57 34.62
CA LYS A 18 -4.28 -14.65 35.30
C LYS A 18 -2.79 -14.64 34.93
N LYS A 19 -1.95 -15.13 35.84
CA LYS A 19 -0.52 -15.36 35.58
C LYS A 19 -0.37 -16.28 34.35
N ASN A 20 0.53 -15.95 33.43
CA ASN A 20 0.80 -16.70 32.20
C ASN A 20 -0.36 -16.68 31.18
N GLN A 21 -1.34 -15.82 31.33
CA GLN A 21 -2.39 -15.63 30.33
C GLN A 21 -1.80 -14.96 29.08
N ILE A 22 -2.13 -15.50 27.91
CA ILE A 22 -1.76 -14.90 26.62
C ILE A 22 -2.63 -13.66 26.41
N LEU A 23 -2.01 -12.49 26.39
CA LEU A 23 -2.69 -11.20 26.18
C LEU A 23 -2.91 -10.88 24.71
N LEU A 24 -1.92 -11.17 23.86
CA LEU A 24 -1.97 -10.96 22.44
C LEU A 24 -1.44 -12.18 21.69
N LYS A 25 -2.07 -12.48 20.56
CA LYS A 25 -1.59 -13.51 19.64
C LYS A 25 -0.84 -12.87 18.47
N LYS A 26 0.04 -13.62 17.82
CA LYS A 26 0.71 -13.21 16.57
C LYS A 26 -0.34 -12.82 15.51
N ASN A 27 -0.01 -11.86 14.68
CA ASN A 27 -0.85 -11.32 13.58
C ASN A 27 -2.09 -10.54 14.05
N GLN A 28 -2.19 -10.16 15.30
CA GLN A 28 -3.27 -9.28 15.75
C GLN A 28 -2.92 -7.82 15.55
N LYS A 29 -3.86 -7.04 15.01
CA LYS A 29 -3.76 -5.58 14.98
C LYS A 29 -3.80 -5.03 16.40
N ILE A 30 -2.83 -4.18 16.75
CA ILE A 30 -2.76 -3.48 18.03
C ILE A 30 -3.55 -2.20 17.91
N ASN A 31 -4.60 -2.07 18.73
CA ASN A 31 -5.40 -0.85 18.87
C ASN A 31 -5.19 -0.24 20.26
N PHE A 32 -5.83 0.89 20.53
CA PHE A 32 -5.68 1.61 21.81
C PHE A 32 -6.09 0.76 23.03
N ILE A 33 -7.08 -0.13 22.91
CA ILE A 33 -7.51 -1.05 24.00
C ILE A 33 -6.39 -2.03 24.34
N LYS A 34 -5.78 -2.63 23.32
CA LYS A 34 -4.66 -3.57 23.51
C LYS A 34 -3.41 -2.88 24.07
N LEU A 35 -3.16 -1.62 23.68
CA LEU A 35 -2.08 -0.82 24.28
C LEU A 35 -2.34 -0.57 25.76
N ALA A 36 -3.55 -0.22 26.15
CA ALA A 36 -3.92 -0.04 27.55
C ALA A 36 -3.78 -1.35 28.35
N LEU A 37 -4.20 -2.49 27.77
CA LEU A 37 -4.03 -3.81 28.39
C LEU A 37 -2.56 -4.16 28.62
N LEU A 38 -1.69 -3.93 27.63
CA LEU A 38 -0.24 -4.16 27.79
C LEU A 38 0.37 -3.27 28.86
N ALA A 39 -0.01 -2.01 28.88
CA ALA A 39 0.45 -1.04 29.89
C ALA A 39 0.00 -1.42 31.31
N SER A 40 -1.24 -1.94 31.49
CA SER A 40 -1.77 -2.33 32.79
C SER A 40 -1.01 -3.48 33.46
N VAL A 41 -0.27 -4.25 32.68
CA VAL A 41 0.60 -5.34 33.18
C VAL A 41 2.09 -5.02 33.10
N GLY A 42 2.45 -3.76 32.81
CA GLY A 42 3.83 -3.28 32.80
C GLY A 42 4.65 -3.68 31.57
N ILE A 43 4.03 -4.15 30.48
CA ILE A 43 4.74 -4.47 29.23
C ILE A 43 5.11 -3.16 28.51
N LYS A 44 6.41 -2.87 28.45
CA LYS A 44 6.96 -1.63 27.87
C LYS A 44 7.31 -1.72 26.39
N LYS A 45 7.63 -2.92 25.90
CA LYS A 45 8.08 -3.15 24.51
C LYS A 45 7.46 -4.45 23.98
N ILE A 46 7.12 -4.43 22.70
CA ILE A 46 6.62 -5.60 21.96
C ILE A 46 7.23 -5.58 20.56
N ASP A 47 7.42 -6.75 19.98
CA ASP A 47 7.84 -6.89 18.60
C ASP A 47 6.64 -6.71 17.67
N ILE A 48 6.81 -5.89 16.66
CA ILE A 48 5.81 -5.64 15.62
C ILE A 48 6.40 -5.88 14.24
N TYR A 49 5.56 -6.18 13.26
CA TYR A 49 5.99 -6.20 11.86
C TYR A 49 6.35 -4.80 11.39
N SER A 50 7.43 -4.67 10.63
CA SER A 50 7.78 -3.42 9.97
C SER A 50 6.67 -3.01 9.00
N PRO A 51 6.38 -1.70 8.88
CA PRO A 51 5.46 -1.21 7.87
C PRO A 51 5.92 -1.61 6.46
N LEU A 52 4.98 -2.02 5.60
CA LEU A 52 5.27 -2.29 4.19
C LEU A 52 5.82 -1.03 3.52
N LYS A 53 6.87 -1.20 2.71
CA LYS A 53 7.45 -0.13 1.89
C LYS A 53 6.76 -0.13 0.53
N VAL A 54 6.01 0.92 0.24
CA VAL A 54 5.27 1.07 -1.01
C VAL A 54 5.83 2.23 -1.82
N GLY A 55 6.28 1.93 -3.04
CA GLY A 55 6.66 2.95 -4.03
C GLY A 55 5.48 3.28 -4.94
N VAL A 56 5.24 4.55 -5.21
CA VAL A 56 4.21 5.01 -6.16
C VAL A 56 4.86 5.78 -7.29
N ILE A 57 4.55 5.41 -8.53
CA ILE A 57 5.09 6.01 -9.75
C ILE A 57 4.00 6.21 -10.78
N SER A 58 4.09 7.26 -11.58
CA SER A 58 3.28 7.44 -12.79
C SER A 58 4.12 7.27 -14.05
N THR A 59 3.53 6.74 -15.12
CA THR A 59 4.19 6.55 -16.42
C THR A 59 3.40 7.29 -17.50
N GLY A 60 4.09 8.12 -18.29
CA GLY A 60 3.51 8.87 -19.39
C GLY A 60 4.37 10.09 -19.76
N ASP A 61 4.66 10.24 -21.05
CA ASP A 61 5.46 11.37 -21.54
C ASP A 61 4.70 12.71 -21.48
N GLU A 62 3.37 12.63 -21.47
CA GLU A 62 2.47 13.78 -21.33
C GLU A 62 2.37 14.28 -19.89
N LEU A 63 2.80 13.47 -18.89
CA LEU A 63 2.57 13.78 -17.50
C LEU A 63 3.54 14.83 -16.96
N ILE A 64 2.98 15.72 -16.14
CA ILE A 64 3.74 16.71 -15.39
C ILE A 64 3.24 16.78 -13.96
N ASP A 65 4.15 17.07 -13.03
CA ASP A 65 3.81 17.32 -11.63
C ASP A 65 2.90 18.56 -11.52
N TYR A 66 1.84 18.46 -10.70
CA TYR A 66 0.85 19.52 -10.53
C TYR A 66 1.42 20.83 -9.96
N GLN A 67 2.60 20.79 -9.35
CA GLN A 67 3.31 21.97 -8.84
C GLN A 67 4.12 22.69 -9.92
N LYS A 68 4.27 22.12 -11.11
CA LYS A 68 5.05 22.69 -12.21
C LYS A 68 4.15 23.42 -13.20
N LYS A 69 4.75 24.36 -13.95
CA LYS A 69 4.05 25.06 -15.03
C LYS A 69 3.83 24.11 -16.21
N LYS A 70 2.57 23.90 -16.59
CA LYS A 70 2.14 23.02 -17.68
C LYS A 70 2.34 23.66 -19.04
N LYS A 71 2.77 22.86 -20.03
CA LYS A 71 2.73 23.20 -21.48
C LYS A 71 1.46 22.63 -22.09
N ASP A 72 1.07 23.10 -23.29
CA ASP A 72 -0.22 22.76 -23.90
C ASP A 72 -0.45 21.27 -24.12
N PHE A 73 0.60 20.51 -24.46
CA PHE A 73 0.52 19.06 -24.69
C PHE A 73 0.65 18.19 -23.42
N GLN A 74 0.83 18.81 -22.24
CA GLN A 74 1.01 18.08 -21.00
C GLN A 74 -0.29 17.95 -20.21
N THR A 75 -0.35 16.94 -19.34
CA THR A 75 -1.45 16.67 -18.42
C THR A 75 -0.91 16.58 -16.99
N PHE A 76 -1.59 17.16 -16.01
CA PHE A 76 -1.19 17.03 -14.61
C PHE A 76 -1.38 15.60 -14.10
N ASP A 77 -0.36 15.09 -13.42
CA ASP A 77 -0.40 13.77 -12.77
C ASP A 77 -1.30 13.80 -11.52
N SER A 78 -2.58 13.55 -11.72
CA SER A 78 -3.56 13.44 -10.63
C SER A 78 -3.60 12.04 -10.01
N ASN A 79 -3.23 11.01 -10.77
CA ASN A 79 -3.32 9.62 -10.34
C ASN A 79 -2.37 9.31 -9.19
N LYS A 80 -1.12 9.75 -9.26
CA LYS A 80 -0.14 9.56 -8.20
C LYS A 80 -0.60 10.19 -6.90
N LEU A 81 -1.12 11.42 -6.96
CA LEU A 81 -1.67 12.11 -5.79
C LEU A 81 -2.85 11.33 -5.19
N GLN A 82 -3.75 10.81 -6.03
CA GLN A 82 -4.89 9.99 -5.62
C GLN A 82 -4.43 8.71 -4.93
N ILE A 83 -3.47 7.97 -5.53
CA ILE A 83 -2.93 6.73 -4.98
C ILE A 83 -2.27 6.98 -3.62
N ILE A 84 -1.38 7.98 -3.52
CA ILE A 84 -0.68 8.31 -2.27
C ILE A 84 -1.67 8.66 -1.16
N ASN A 85 -2.67 9.50 -1.43
CA ASN A 85 -3.64 9.88 -0.41
C ASN A 85 -4.59 8.73 -0.03
N PHE A 86 -4.93 7.84 -0.95
CA PHE A 86 -5.66 6.63 -0.64
C PHE A 86 -4.87 5.72 0.32
N LEU A 87 -3.58 5.57 0.08
CA LEU A 87 -2.70 4.70 0.86
C LEU A 87 -2.38 5.23 2.26
N LYS A 88 -2.43 6.56 2.49
CA LYS A 88 -2.14 7.18 3.80
C LYS A 88 -3.03 6.70 4.95
N LYS A 89 -4.18 6.09 4.66
CA LYS A 89 -5.06 5.50 5.67
C LYS A 89 -4.55 4.17 6.24
N TYR A 90 -3.51 3.59 5.66
CA TYR A 90 -2.88 2.35 6.11
C TYR A 90 -1.55 2.63 6.83
N PRO A 91 -1.14 1.78 7.78
CA PRO A 91 0.14 1.91 8.48
C PRO A 91 1.30 1.38 7.60
N ILE A 92 1.59 2.06 6.50
CA ILE A 92 2.62 1.71 5.52
C ILE A 92 3.56 2.89 5.27
N SER A 93 4.77 2.60 4.79
CA SER A 93 5.74 3.61 4.37
C SER A 93 5.59 3.87 2.89
N ILE A 94 5.19 5.08 2.51
CA ILE A 94 4.92 5.46 1.11
C ILE A 94 6.06 6.33 0.60
N LYS A 95 6.59 5.98 -0.58
CA LYS A 95 7.58 6.80 -1.30
C LYS A 95 7.04 7.20 -2.66
N ASP A 96 7.00 8.50 -2.93
CA ASP A 96 6.79 9.03 -4.28
C ASP A 96 8.06 8.79 -5.10
N LEU A 97 7.93 8.08 -6.23
CA LEU A 97 9.01 7.73 -7.14
C LEU A 97 9.04 8.64 -8.38
N GLY A 98 8.15 9.62 -8.45
CA GLY A 98 8.09 10.60 -9.52
C GLY A 98 7.27 10.14 -10.72
N ILE A 99 7.66 10.66 -11.89
CA ILE A 99 7.06 10.36 -13.19
C ILE A 99 8.15 9.71 -14.06
N LEU A 100 7.85 8.55 -14.59
CA LEU A 100 8.71 7.80 -15.49
C LEU A 100 8.33 8.09 -16.93
N LYS A 101 9.32 8.28 -17.79
CA LYS A 101 9.10 8.35 -19.24
C LYS A 101 8.63 7.00 -19.77
N ASP A 102 7.69 7.03 -20.70
CA ASP A 102 7.13 5.82 -21.29
C ASP A 102 7.99 5.31 -22.46
N THR A 103 9.27 5.05 -22.17
CA THR A 103 10.18 4.34 -23.08
C THR A 103 10.58 3.00 -22.48
N PHE A 104 10.76 1.97 -23.32
CA PHE A 104 11.16 0.64 -22.83
C PHE A 104 12.46 0.70 -22.03
N LYS A 105 13.44 1.50 -22.45
CA LYS A 105 14.74 1.68 -21.78
C LYS A 105 14.59 2.28 -20.38
N ASP A 106 13.74 3.30 -20.21
CA ASP A 106 13.54 3.94 -18.91
C ASP A 106 12.76 3.02 -17.97
N VAL A 107 11.75 2.33 -18.47
CA VAL A 107 10.97 1.32 -17.72
C VAL A 107 11.89 0.18 -17.25
N GLU A 108 12.69 -0.39 -18.13
CA GLU A 108 13.65 -1.45 -17.80
C GLU A 108 14.66 -0.97 -16.74
N LYS A 109 15.28 0.20 -16.96
CA LYS A 109 16.23 0.80 -16.02
C LYS A 109 15.58 1.02 -14.66
N PHE A 110 14.35 1.53 -14.62
CA PHE A 110 13.62 1.77 -13.38
C PHE A 110 13.43 0.47 -12.59
N TYR A 111 12.83 -0.55 -13.18
CA TYR A 111 12.56 -1.80 -12.48
C TYR A 111 13.83 -2.56 -12.08
N LYS A 112 14.90 -2.48 -12.86
CA LYS A 112 16.20 -3.05 -12.51
C LYS A 112 16.86 -2.30 -11.33
N THR A 113 16.81 -0.97 -11.30
CA THR A 113 17.38 -0.16 -10.21
C THR A 113 16.57 -0.22 -8.93
N LYS A 114 15.25 -0.40 -9.01
CA LYS A 114 14.35 -0.50 -7.85
C LYS A 114 14.17 -1.93 -7.34
N LYS A 115 14.93 -2.87 -7.86
CA LYS A 115 14.93 -4.26 -7.46
C LYS A 115 15.00 -4.41 -5.93
N SER A 116 14.00 -5.08 -5.36
CA SER A 116 13.91 -5.42 -3.92
C SER A 116 14.02 -4.23 -2.93
N GLN A 117 13.80 -2.99 -3.39
CA GLN A 117 13.79 -1.81 -2.50
C GLN A 117 12.44 -1.59 -1.83
N TYR A 118 11.38 -2.13 -2.41
CA TYR A 118 9.99 -1.99 -1.96
C TYR A 118 9.34 -3.36 -1.83
N ASP A 119 8.36 -3.48 -0.95
CA ASP A 119 7.51 -4.66 -0.88
C ASP A 119 6.48 -4.63 -2.01
N LEU A 120 6.02 -3.42 -2.37
CA LEU A 120 5.05 -3.16 -3.42
C LEU A 120 5.42 -1.90 -4.20
N ILE A 121 5.34 -1.96 -5.52
CA ILE A 121 5.31 -0.79 -6.39
C ILE A 121 3.92 -0.68 -7.01
N ILE A 122 3.32 0.51 -6.95
CA ILE A 122 2.08 0.83 -7.65
C ILE A 122 2.42 1.83 -8.75
N SER A 123 2.20 1.45 -10.01
CA SER A 123 2.32 2.35 -11.15
C SER A 123 0.94 2.76 -11.66
N SER A 124 0.82 4.01 -12.11
CA SER A 124 -0.33 4.51 -12.86
C SER A 124 0.08 4.82 -14.28
N GLY A 125 -0.68 4.34 -15.26
CA GLY A 125 -0.31 4.29 -16.66
C GLY A 125 0.48 3.02 -16.98
N GLY A 126 0.54 2.65 -18.25
CA GLY A 126 1.29 1.49 -18.70
C GLY A 126 0.64 0.13 -18.40
N SER A 127 -0.70 0.06 -18.35
CA SER A 127 -1.44 -1.21 -18.21
C SER A 127 -2.39 -1.52 -19.36
N SER A 128 -2.37 -0.69 -20.42
CA SER A 128 -3.36 -0.77 -21.51
C SER A 128 -3.11 -1.91 -22.51
N PHE A 129 -1.92 -2.48 -22.50
CA PHE A 129 -1.47 -3.50 -23.48
C PHE A 129 -1.55 -3.01 -24.94
N SER A 130 -1.60 -1.70 -25.17
CA SER A 130 -1.44 -1.13 -26.49
C SER A 130 0.02 -1.24 -26.97
N SER A 131 0.24 -1.13 -28.27
CA SER A 131 1.58 -1.24 -28.87
C SER A 131 2.62 -0.22 -28.34
N GLY A 132 2.17 0.84 -27.69
CA GLY A 132 3.03 1.85 -27.04
C GLY A 132 3.17 1.67 -25.52
N ASP A 133 2.62 0.62 -24.93
CA ASP A 133 2.68 0.41 -23.47
C ASP A 133 3.93 -0.38 -23.08
N HIS A 134 4.99 0.36 -22.74
CA HIS A 134 6.28 -0.23 -22.41
C HIS A 134 6.29 -0.88 -21.02
N THR A 135 5.47 -0.41 -20.07
CA THR A 135 5.37 -0.99 -18.72
C THR A 135 4.74 -2.37 -18.79
N SER A 136 3.60 -2.54 -19.47
CA SER A 136 2.97 -3.85 -19.61
C SER A 136 3.85 -4.82 -20.37
N SER A 137 4.50 -4.36 -21.44
CA SER A 137 5.44 -5.16 -22.24
C SER A 137 6.62 -5.65 -21.42
N TYR A 138 7.21 -4.78 -20.60
CA TYR A 138 8.32 -5.13 -19.73
C TYR A 138 7.91 -6.15 -18.66
N LEU A 139 6.81 -5.88 -17.94
CA LEU A 139 6.33 -6.75 -16.87
C LEU A 139 5.94 -8.13 -17.38
N THR A 140 5.26 -8.21 -18.51
CA THR A 140 4.87 -9.50 -19.13
C THR A 140 6.08 -10.34 -19.49
N LYS A 141 7.16 -9.73 -19.99
CA LYS A 141 8.38 -10.45 -20.39
C LYS A 141 9.29 -10.83 -19.21
N ASN A 142 9.33 -10.03 -18.14
CA ASN A 142 10.37 -10.11 -17.11
C ASN A 142 9.83 -10.43 -15.70
N SER A 143 8.53 -10.66 -15.53
CA SER A 143 7.91 -10.87 -14.22
C SER A 143 7.01 -12.09 -14.21
N LYS A 144 6.76 -12.64 -13.03
CA LYS A 144 5.70 -13.62 -12.84
C LYS A 144 4.38 -12.89 -12.74
N ILE A 145 3.57 -12.93 -13.79
CA ILE A 145 2.22 -12.38 -13.78
C ILE A 145 1.34 -13.26 -12.89
N LEU A 146 0.70 -12.66 -11.89
CA LEU A 146 -0.24 -13.31 -10.98
C LEU A 146 -1.66 -13.22 -11.53
N PHE A 147 -2.05 -12.02 -11.98
CA PHE A 147 -3.22 -11.81 -12.81
C PHE A 147 -3.09 -10.55 -13.65
N GLN A 148 -3.88 -10.49 -14.74
CA GLN A 148 -4.07 -9.31 -15.58
C GLN A 148 -5.51 -9.29 -16.05
N TYR A 149 -6.07 -8.10 -16.20
CA TYR A 149 -7.46 -7.84 -16.49
C TYR A 149 -8.45 -8.25 -15.39
N LEU A 150 -9.29 -7.32 -15.05
CA LEU A 150 -10.46 -7.55 -14.20
C LEU A 150 -11.73 -7.46 -15.03
N ARG A 151 -12.78 -8.20 -14.64
CA ARG A 151 -14.11 -8.12 -15.27
C ARG A 151 -14.91 -6.95 -14.70
N ILE A 152 -14.35 -5.74 -14.81
CA ILE A 152 -14.94 -4.49 -14.33
C ILE A 152 -14.85 -3.39 -15.38
N GLN A 153 -15.73 -2.40 -15.30
CA GLN A 153 -15.70 -1.20 -16.13
C GLN A 153 -16.18 0.00 -15.32
N PRO A 154 -15.37 1.07 -15.20
CA PRO A 154 -13.99 1.21 -15.68
C PRO A 154 -12.98 0.43 -14.84
N GLY A 155 -11.76 0.20 -15.38
CA GLY A 155 -10.66 -0.39 -14.62
C GLY A 155 -10.27 -1.82 -15.03
N ARG A 156 -10.80 -2.30 -16.18
CA ARG A 156 -10.47 -3.63 -16.71
C ARG A 156 -8.96 -3.91 -16.85
N PRO A 157 -8.14 -3.02 -17.48
CA PRO A 157 -6.71 -3.26 -17.62
C PRO A 157 -6.00 -3.01 -16.29
N ILE A 158 -5.40 -4.06 -15.75
CA ILE A 158 -4.55 -4.02 -14.55
C ILE A 158 -3.54 -5.15 -14.67
N ILE A 159 -2.35 -4.98 -14.10
CA ILE A 159 -1.38 -6.05 -13.96
C ILE A 159 -1.01 -6.18 -12.49
N PHE A 160 -1.10 -7.40 -11.96
CA PHE A 160 -0.49 -7.75 -10.70
C PHE A 160 0.59 -8.79 -10.95
N ALA A 161 1.81 -8.45 -10.61
CA ALA A 161 2.99 -9.25 -10.89
C ALA A 161 3.93 -9.36 -9.70
N LYS A 162 4.79 -10.39 -9.71
CA LYS A 162 5.93 -10.51 -8.81
C LYS A 162 7.21 -10.39 -9.62
N HIS A 163 8.06 -9.41 -9.24
CA HIS A 163 9.29 -9.06 -9.94
C HIS A 163 10.42 -8.87 -8.94
N TYR A 164 11.49 -9.67 -9.05
CA TYR A 164 12.62 -9.65 -8.10
C TYR A 164 12.24 -9.62 -6.61
N GLY A 165 11.24 -10.42 -6.22
CA GLY A 165 10.79 -10.54 -4.83
C GLY A 165 9.80 -9.49 -4.37
N GLN A 166 9.60 -8.38 -5.10
CA GLN A 166 8.61 -7.35 -4.82
C GLN A 166 7.33 -7.56 -5.65
N TYR A 167 6.22 -7.05 -5.16
CA TYR A 167 4.96 -7.03 -5.90
C TYR A 167 4.83 -5.76 -6.71
N ILE A 168 4.14 -5.83 -7.84
CA ILE A 168 3.87 -4.70 -8.72
C ILE A 168 2.39 -4.70 -9.07
N PHE A 169 1.72 -3.57 -8.81
CA PHE A 169 0.42 -3.24 -9.38
C PHE A 169 0.60 -2.17 -10.45
N SER A 170 0.31 -2.50 -11.70
CA SER A 170 0.21 -1.51 -12.77
C SER A 170 -1.26 -1.22 -13.02
N LEU A 171 -1.66 0.01 -12.71
CA LEU A 171 -3.02 0.53 -12.81
C LEU A 171 -3.21 1.30 -14.13
N PRO A 172 -4.46 1.41 -14.63
CA PRO A 172 -4.74 2.18 -15.83
C PRO A 172 -4.43 3.68 -15.67
N GLY A 173 -4.28 4.39 -16.81
CA GLY A 173 -4.07 5.84 -16.79
C GLY A 173 -5.32 6.67 -16.47
N ASN A 174 -6.52 6.12 -16.67
CA ASN A 174 -7.78 6.82 -16.38
C ASN A 174 -7.98 6.98 -14.86
N PRO A 175 -8.18 8.22 -14.33
CA PRO A 175 -8.30 8.47 -12.88
C PRO A 175 -9.46 7.74 -12.21
N LEU A 176 -10.61 7.63 -12.89
CA LEU A 176 -11.76 6.89 -12.35
C LEU A 176 -11.45 5.39 -12.25
N ALA A 177 -10.76 4.84 -13.24
CA ALA A 177 -10.33 3.45 -13.24
C ALA A 177 -9.31 3.17 -12.13
N VAL A 178 -8.37 4.10 -11.88
CA VAL A 178 -7.44 4.02 -10.73
C VAL A 178 -8.21 3.97 -9.42
N MET A 179 -9.20 4.85 -9.22
CA MET A 179 -9.99 4.88 -8.00
C MET A 179 -10.77 3.58 -7.77
N VAL A 180 -11.38 3.03 -8.82
CA VAL A 180 -12.11 1.75 -8.74
C VAL A 180 -11.16 0.62 -8.36
N ASN A 181 -10.01 0.52 -9.03
CA ASN A 181 -9.03 -0.53 -8.74
C ASN A 181 -8.46 -0.42 -7.32
N LEU A 182 -8.16 0.79 -6.83
CA LEU A 182 -7.66 0.99 -5.45
C LEU A 182 -8.66 0.57 -4.36
N LYS A 183 -9.96 0.56 -4.65
CA LYS A 183 -10.98 0.08 -3.70
C LYS A 183 -11.12 -1.43 -3.69
N LEU A 184 -10.66 -2.12 -4.73
CA LEU A 184 -10.74 -3.58 -4.87
C LEU A 184 -9.48 -4.29 -4.37
N ILE A 185 -8.37 -3.56 -4.23
CA ILE A 185 -7.10 -4.01 -3.70
C ILE A 185 -7.04 -3.74 -2.19
#